data_b73da73f3a3390d4ddb1605f1d1a7340
#
_entry.id   b73da73f3a3390d4ddb1605f1d1a7340
#
_cell.length_a   1.000
_cell.length_b   1.000
_cell.length_c   1.000
_cell.angle_alpha   90.00
_cell.angle_beta   90.00
_cell.angle_gamma   90.00
#
_symmetry.space_group_name_H-M   'P 1'
#
loop_
_entity.id
_entity.type
_entity.pdbx_description
1 polymer ?
#
loop_
_entity_poly.entity_id
_entity_poly.type
_entity_poly.pdbx_seq_one_letter_code
_entity_poly.pdbx_strand_id
1 'polypeptide(L)'
;MKKTVLREYARLIVRSGVNVQKGQEVLIYADLDQPEFVQMVVEEAYKAKAKKVTVEWNYQPLQKLHVRHQSVKTLGEVPEWQKARLQHYVDVIPCRIHLMSEDPDGLKGINMAKLAKSRQLRYPIVKPYSDQLENKDQWCIAAVPGAAWAKKVFPGMRTGTAMEKLWEAILFTSRVTDDPVKAWEEHNADLHDRCAYLNSLHIRSLHYTAENGTDLTVGMIPEGEWKGGGDTSLQGIFFNPNIPTEECFISPKRGEAEGIVYASKPLSYQGQLIENFSIRFEKGKAVEAKAEKGEELLKTMIAMDDGASYLGECALVPQHSPIAESGILFYNTLFDENAACHLALGMGFADTIKDFQNKTLDECRVLGINDSMIHEDFMIGCDSMNIDGICEDGKVVPIFRSGNWAF
;
A
#
# COMPACT_ATOMS: atom_id res chain seq x y z
N MET A 1 0.15 12.30 -23.96
CA MET A 1 0.95 11.04 -23.86
C MET A 1 0.73 10.16 -25.09
N LYS A 2 1.77 9.44 -25.59
CA LYS A 2 1.65 8.55 -26.76
C LYS A 2 0.92 7.25 -26.38
N LYS A 3 -0.06 6.83 -27.19
CA LYS A 3 -0.84 5.59 -26.96
C LYS A 3 0.03 4.32 -26.92
N THR A 4 1.15 4.30 -27.63
CA THR A 4 2.11 3.18 -27.60
C THR A 4 2.73 2.99 -26.23
N VAL A 5 3.13 4.08 -25.55
CA VAL A 5 3.71 4.03 -24.18
C VAL A 5 2.66 3.60 -23.17
N LEU A 6 1.41 4.11 -23.30
CA LEU A 6 0.32 3.67 -22.43
C LEU A 6 -0.01 2.17 -22.60
N ARG A 7 0.13 1.62 -23.81
CA ARG A 7 -0.03 0.18 -24.04
C ARG A 7 1.08 -0.64 -23.38
N GLU A 8 2.32 -0.16 -23.38
CA GLU A 8 3.40 -0.84 -22.65
C GLU A 8 3.16 -0.82 -21.14
N TYR A 9 2.62 0.28 -20.59
CA TYR A 9 2.21 0.31 -19.19
C TYR A 9 1.06 -0.66 -18.90
N ALA A 10 0.02 -0.70 -19.73
CA ALA A 10 -1.05 -1.68 -19.60
C ALA A 10 -0.53 -3.13 -19.70
N ARG A 11 0.43 -3.38 -20.60
CA ARG A 11 1.10 -4.67 -20.74
C ARG A 11 1.89 -5.03 -19.48
N LEU A 12 2.63 -4.07 -18.90
CA LEU A 12 3.37 -4.26 -17.65
C LEU A 12 2.43 -4.67 -16.52
N ILE A 13 1.33 -3.95 -16.31
CA ILE A 13 0.34 -4.27 -15.27
C ILE A 13 -0.22 -5.68 -15.43
N VAL A 14 -0.54 -6.08 -16.66
CA VAL A 14 -1.15 -7.39 -16.95
C VAL A 14 -0.15 -8.54 -16.88
N ARG A 15 1.09 -8.32 -17.35
CA ARG A 15 2.11 -9.37 -17.48
C ARG A 15 3.02 -9.52 -16.28
N SER A 16 3.47 -8.41 -15.71
CA SER A 16 4.33 -8.39 -14.55
C SER A 16 3.54 -8.07 -13.27
N GLY A 17 2.57 -7.16 -13.35
CA GLY A 17 1.70 -6.82 -12.23
C GLY A 17 0.96 -8.04 -11.74
N VAL A 18 -0.13 -8.44 -12.37
CA VAL A 18 -0.94 -9.59 -11.93
C VAL A 18 -0.59 -10.90 -12.63
N ASN A 19 0.32 -10.91 -13.60
CA ASN A 19 0.73 -12.11 -14.33
C ASN A 19 -0.47 -12.99 -14.74
N VAL A 20 -1.39 -12.43 -15.51
CA VAL A 20 -2.64 -13.10 -15.90
C VAL A 20 -2.38 -14.47 -16.48
N GLN A 21 -2.97 -15.50 -15.90
CA GLN A 21 -2.87 -16.87 -16.36
C GLN A 21 -3.94 -17.20 -17.42
N LYS A 22 -3.61 -18.11 -18.34
CA LYS A 22 -4.56 -18.58 -19.36
C LYS A 22 -5.82 -19.17 -18.70
N GLY A 23 -6.98 -18.64 -19.07
CA GLY A 23 -8.28 -19.11 -18.57
C GLY A 23 -8.68 -18.54 -17.20
N GLN A 24 -7.88 -17.66 -16.62
CA GLN A 24 -8.17 -16.96 -15.37
C GLN A 24 -9.21 -15.84 -15.56
N GLU A 25 -10.04 -15.59 -14.57
CA GLU A 25 -10.88 -14.41 -14.51
C GLU A 25 -10.05 -13.22 -13.98
N VAL A 26 -10.32 -12.04 -14.51
CA VAL A 26 -9.65 -10.78 -14.13
C VAL A 26 -10.68 -9.80 -13.61
N LEU A 27 -10.43 -9.23 -12.44
CA LEU A 27 -11.26 -8.20 -11.85
C LEU A 27 -10.49 -6.88 -11.81
N ILE A 28 -11.01 -5.85 -12.46
CA ILE A 28 -10.41 -4.51 -12.49
C ILE A 28 -11.28 -3.56 -11.69
N TYR A 29 -10.70 -2.94 -10.66
CA TYR A 29 -11.28 -1.80 -9.98
C TYR A 29 -10.68 -0.52 -10.56
N ALA A 30 -11.51 0.39 -11.05
CA ALA A 30 -11.06 1.61 -11.70
C ALA A 30 -12.00 2.78 -11.44
N ASP A 31 -11.45 3.98 -11.37
CA ASP A 31 -12.24 5.20 -11.37
C ASP A 31 -12.65 5.60 -12.81
N LEU A 32 -13.70 6.39 -12.94
CA LEU A 32 -14.24 6.80 -14.24
C LEU A 32 -13.36 7.80 -15.02
N ASP A 33 -12.22 8.22 -14.46
CA ASP A 33 -11.38 9.27 -15.05
C ASP A 33 -10.67 8.86 -16.33
N GLN A 34 -10.30 7.56 -16.47
CA GLN A 34 -9.46 7.08 -17.57
C GLN A 34 -10.02 5.82 -18.28
N PRO A 35 -11.25 5.85 -18.82
CA PRO A 35 -11.85 4.67 -19.42
C PRO A 35 -11.07 4.14 -20.64
N GLU A 36 -10.38 5.02 -21.39
CA GLU A 36 -9.55 4.60 -22.54
C GLU A 36 -8.33 3.77 -22.09
N PHE A 37 -7.70 4.11 -20.95
CA PHE A 37 -6.60 3.32 -20.42
C PHE A 37 -7.09 1.98 -19.87
N VAL A 38 -8.22 1.98 -19.14
CA VAL A 38 -8.86 0.74 -18.66
C VAL A 38 -9.15 -0.20 -19.83
N GLN A 39 -9.64 0.33 -20.96
CA GLN A 39 -9.84 -0.46 -22.18
C GLN A 39 -8.52 -1.11 -22.64
N MET A 40 -7.38 -0.39 -22.61
CA MET A 40 -6.09 -0.96 -23.00
C MET A 40 -5.68 -2.12 -22.04
N VAL A 41 -5.92 -1.98 -20.73
CA VAL A 41 -5.66 -3.06 -19.75
C VAL A 41 -6.54 -4.28 -20.06
N VAL A 42 -7.82 -4.08 -20.36
CA VAL A 42 -8.75 -5.16 -20.75
C VAL A 42 -8.28 -5.87 -22.03
N GLU A 43 -7.84 -5.09 -23.04
CA GLU A 43 -7.28 -5.65 -24.28
C GLU A 43 -6.04 -6.52 -24.00
N GLU A 44 -5.12 -6.05 -23.15
CA GLU A 44 -3.92 -6.81 -22.77
C GLU A 44 -4.26 -8.07 -21.96
N ALA A 45 -5.26 -8.01 -21.06
CA ALA A 45 -5.73 -9.18 -20.33
C ALA A 45 -6.28 -10.25 -21.26
N TYR A 46 -7.05 -9.90 -22.28
CA TYR A 46 -7.52 -10.86 -23.30
C TYR A 46 -6.38 -11.38 -24.19
N LYS A 47 -5.36 -10.56 -24.51
CA LYS A 47 -4.14 -11.04 -25.18
C LYS A 47 -3.36 -12.04 -24.31
N ALA A 48 -3.42 -11.88 -22.99
CA ALA A 48 -2.89 -12.85 -22.01
C ALA A 48 -3.77 -14.10 -21.88
N LYS A 49 -4.88 -14.18 -22.63
CA LYS A 49 -5.86 -15.29 -22.65
C LYS A 49 -6.68 -15.41 -21.37
N ALA A 50 -6.99 -14.27 -20.73
CA ALA A 50 -8.00 -14.23 -19.68
C ALA A 50 -9.32 -14.84 -20.18
N LYS A 51 -10.01 -15.60 -19.33
CA LYS A 51 -11.33 -16.16 -19.61
C LYS A 51 -12.41 -15.09 -19.66
N LYS A 52 -12.35 -14.17 -18.72
CA LYS A 52 -13.33 -13.10 -18.53
C LYS A 52 -12.65 -11.94 -17.83
N VAL A 53 -13.00 -10.71 -18.22
CA VAL A 53 -12.58 -9.50 -17.53
C VAL A 53 -13.83 -8.78 -17.04
N THR A 54 -13.88 -8.48 -15.75
CA THR A 54 -14.93 -7.69 -15.12
C THR A 54 -14.34 -6.37 -14.66
N VAL A 55 -15.00 -5.24 -14.98
CA VAL A 55 -14.57 -3.91 -14.52
C VAL A 55 -15.60 -3.39 -13.54
N GLU A 56 -15.16 -3.09 -12.33
CA GLU A 56 -15.95 -2.39 -11.31
C GLU A 56 -15.53 -0.92 -11.29
N TRP A 57 -16.46 -0.06 -11.71
CA TRP A 57 -16.22 1.37 -11.77
C TRP A 57 -16.56 2.05 -10.46
N ASN A 58 -15.64 2.89 -9.99
CA ASN A 58 -15.84 3.77 -8.86
C ASN A 58 -16.01 5.22 -9.35
N TYR A 59 -16.77 6.01 -8.59
CA TYR A 59 -16.88 7.44 -8.81
C TYR A 59 -16.99 8.17 -7.47
N GLN A 60 -15.90 8.71 -7.02
CA GLN A 60 -15.74 9.33 -5.70
C GLN A 60 -16.81 10.40 -5.37
N PRO A 61 -17.30 11.25 -6.30
CA PRO A 61 -18.39 12.17 -6.02
C PRO A 61 -19.69 11.48 -5.59
N LEU A 62 -20.00 10.27 -6.08
CA LEU A 62 -21.16 9.50 -5.62
C LEU A 62 -20.96 8.98 -4.19
N GLN A 63 -19.74 8.52 -3.85
CA GLN A 63 -19.43 8.11 -2.48
C GLN A 63 -19.68 9.27 -1.50
N LYS A 64 -19.26 10.48 -1.84
CA LYS A 64 -19.51 11.69 -1.05
C LYS A 64 -21.02 11.94 -0.83
N LEU A 65 -21.84 11.77 -1.87
CA LEU A 65 -23.29 11.89 -1.79
C LEU A 65 -23.89 10.79 -0.91
N HIS A 66 -23.45 9.55 -1.06
CA HIS A 66 -23.91 8.42 -0.25
C HIS A 66 -23.64 8.65 1.24
N VAL A 67 -22.40 9.07 1.60
CA VAL A 67 -22.08 9.39 3.01
C VAL A 67 -22.94 10.53 3.54
N ARG A 68 -23.27 11.53 2.71
CA ARG A 68 -24.10 12.67 3.11
C ARG A 68 -25.56 12.26 3.36
N HIS A 69 -26.14 11.44 2.50
CA HIS A 69 -27.59 11.20 2.46
C HIS A 69 -28.03 9.88 3.09
N GLN A 70 -27.22 8.83 3.07
CA GLN A 70 -27.59 7.53 3.65
C GLN A 70 -27.33 7.48 5.16
N SER A 71 -28.02 6.59 5.87
CA SER A 71 -27.75 6.30 7.28
C SER A 71 -26.47 5.46 7.44
N VAL A 72 -25.89 5.42 8.65
CA VAL A 72 -24.77 4.52 8.98
C VAL A 72 -25.16 3.07 8.69
N LYS A 73 -26.36 2.66 9.06
CA LYS A 73 -26.89 1.31 8.83
C LYS A 73 -26.92 0.97 7.34
N THR A 74 -27.46 1.87 6.51
CA THR A 74 -27.56 1.67 5.06
C THR A 74 -26.19 1.63 4.39
N LEU A 75 -25.25 2.49 4.82
CA LEU A 75 -23.88 2.48 4.32
C LEU A 75 -23.11 1.19 4.69
N GLY A 76 -23.41 0.63 5.88
CA GLY A 76 -22.80 -0.59 6.38
C GLY A 76 -23.45 -1.89 5.90
N GLU A 77 -24.58 -1.80 5.19
CA GLU A 77 -25.30 -2.99 4.71
C GLU A 77 -24.54 -3.71 3.60
N VAL A 78 -24.51 -5.04 3.66
CA VAL A 78 -24.01 -5.93 2.61
C VAL A 78 -25.17 -6.82 2.16
N PRO A 79 -25.87 -6.46 1.08
CA PRO A 79 -27.01 -7.22 0.59
C PRO A 79 -26.58 -8.58 0.02
N GLU A 80 -27.51 -9.53 -0.08
CA GLU A 80 -27.24 -10.91 -0.48
C GLU A 80 -26.57 -11.03 -1.86
N TRP A 81 -26.92 -10.17 -2.81
CA TRP A 81 -26.27 -10.18 -4.12
C TRP A 81 -24.79 -9.80 -4.04
N GLN A 82 -24.37 -8.92 -3.11
CA GLN A 82 -22.95 -8.62 -2.88
C GLN A 82 -22.24 -9.80 -2.23
N LYS A 83 -22.87 -10.48 -1.26
CA LYS A 83 -22.30 -11.68 -0.66
C LYS A 83 -22.12 -12.79 -1.69
N ALA A 84 -23.13 -13.02 -2.56
CA ALA A 84 -23.02 -13.99 -3.66
C ALA A 84 -21.88 -13.64 -4.62
N ARG A 85 -21.64 -12.35 -4.89
CA ARG A 85 -20.50 -11.89 -5.70
C ARG A 85 -19.16 -12.15 -4.99
N LEU A 86 -19.06 -11.86 -3.70
CA LEU A 86 -17.85 -12.14 -2.91
C LEU A 86 -17.57 -13.66 -2.89
N GLN A 87 -18.62 -14.47 -2.71
CA GLN A 87 -18.48 -15.93 -2.77
C GLN A 87 -17.98 -16.39 -4.15
N HIS A 88 -18.52 -15.83 -5.23
CA HIS A 88 -18.02 -16.13 -6.58
C HIS A 88 -16.52 -15.84 -6.71
N TYR A 89 -16.01 -14.73 -6.15
CA TYR A 89 -14.59 -14.43 -6.18
C TYR A 89 -13.75 -15.44 -5.36
N VAL A 90 -14.27 -15.90 -4.22
CA VAL A 90 -13.63 -16.99 -3.46
C VAL A 90 -13.58 -18.28 -4.27
N ASP A 91 -14.64 -18.60 -5.02
CA ASP A 91 -14.73 -19.85 -5.80
C ASP A 91 -13.81 -19.87 -7.03
N VAL A 92 -13.60 -18.69 -7.68
CA VAL A 92 -12.85 -18.60 -8.95
C VAL A 92 -11.45 -18.03 -8.80
N ILE A 93 -11.14 -17.38 -7.69
CA ILE A 93 -9.86 -16.74 -7.37
C ILE A 93 -9.37 -15.88 -8.56
N PRO A 94 -10.05 -14.77 -8.88
CA PRO A 94 -9.64 -13.91 -9.99
C PRO A 94 -8.38 -13.16 -9.63
N CYS A 95 -7.49 -12.87 -10.58
CA CYS A 95 -6.50 -11.84 -10.31
C CYS A 95 -7.16 -10.45 -10.30
N ARG A 96 -6.66 -9.55 -9.43
CA ARG A 96 -7.26 -8.25 -9.16
C ARG A 96 -6.31 -7.11 -9.56
N ILE A 97 -6.82 -6.17 -10.36
CA ILE A 97 -6.09 -4.95 -10.76
C ILE A 97 -6.82 -3.75 -10.16
N HIS A 98 -6.09 -2.92 -9.43
CA HIS A 98 -6.59 -1.67 -8.86
C HIS A 98 -5.93 -0.50 -9.59
N LEU A 99 -6.72 0.23 -10.38
CA LEU A 99 -6.26 1.43 -11.10
C LEU A 99 -6.73 2.68 -10.34
N MET A 100 -5.79 3.30 -9.62
CA MET A 100 -6.09 4.42 -8.74
C MET A 100 -5.95 5.75 -9.47
N SER A 101 -6.99 6.60 -9.40
CA SER A 101 -6.97 7.97 -9.94
C SER A 101 -7.74 8.98 -9.07
N GLU A 102 -7.96 8.63 -7.81
CA GLU A 102 -8.78 9.40 -6.89
C GLU A 102 -8.29 10.84 -6.68
N ASP A 103 -9.24 11.76 -6.52
CA ASP A 103 -8.95 13.12 -6.06
C ASP A 103 -8.53 13.09 -4.58
N PRO A 104 -7.30 13.52 -4.22
CA PRO A 104 -6.84 13.55 -2.83
C PRO A 104 -7.70 14.39 -1.88
N ASP A 105 -8.45 15.36 -2.42
CA ASP A 105 -9.40 16.20 -1.65
C ASP A 105 -10.87 15.77 -1.86
N GLY A 106 -11.12 14.67 -2.57
CA GLY A 106 -12.45 14.28 -3.05
C GLY A 106 -13.48 14.01 -1.95
N LEU A 107 -13.05 13.55 -0.79
CA LEU A 107 -13.92 13.31 0.37
C LEU A 107 -13.91 14.45 1.40
N LYS A 108 -13.23 15.56 1.12
CA LYS A 108 -13.20 16.72 2.01
C LYS A 108 -14.62 17.19 2.38
N GLY A 109 -14.84 17.42 3.68
CA GLY A 109 -16.09 17.93 4.22
C GLY A 109 -17.21 16.90 4.41
N ILE A 110 -16.91 15.59 4.32
CA ILE A 110 -17.84 14.53 4.76
C ILE A 110 -17.68 14.24 6.25
N ASN A 111 -18.66 13.55 6.83
CA ASN A 111 -18.58 13.05 8.20
C ASN A 111 -17.75 11.75 8.23
N MET A 112 -16.47 11.86 8.60
CA MET A 112 -15.53 10.73 8.65
C MET A 112 -15.91 9.70 9.72
N ALA A 113 -16.39 10.13 10.90
CA ALA A 113 -16.85 9.21 11.95
C ALA A 113 -18.02 8.35 11.46
N LYS A 114 -18.93 8.94 10.65
CA LYS A 114 -20.02 8.20 10.02
C LYS A 114 -19.51 7.16 9.03
N LEU A 115 -18.52 7.52 8.20
CA LEU A 115 -17.90 6.59 7.26
C LEU A 115 -17.17 5.47 7.99
N ALA A 116 -16.35 5.78 8.99
CA ALA A 116 -15.65 4.81 9.82
C ALA A 116 -16.64 3.82 10.47
N LYS A 117 -17.72 4.33 11.08
CA LYS A 117 -18.72 3.47 11.71
C LYS A 117 -19.43 2.55 10.71
N SER A 118 -19.68 3.02 9.48
CA SER A 118 -20.28 2.16 8.45
C SER A 118 -19.32 1.05 8.00
N ARG A 119 -18.01 1.33 7.92
CA ARG A 119 -16.98 0.33 7.64
C ARG A 119 -16.90 -0.72 8.75
N GLN A 120 -16.93 -0.29 10.02
CA GLN A 120 -16.99 -1.22 11.17
C GLN A 120 -18.19 -2.19 11.12
N LEU A 121 -19.35 -1.73 10.65
CA LEU A 121 -20.52 -2.60 10.47
C LEU A 121 -20.36 -3.59 9.31
N ARG A 122 -19.69 -3.17 8.25
CA ARG A 122 -19.50 -3.95 7.03
C ARG A 122 -18.38 -5.00 7.17
N TYR A 123 -17.33 -4.65 7.88
CA TYR A 123 -16.10 -5.45 7.99
C TYR A 123 -16.34 -6.90 8.42
N PRO A 124 -17.06 -7.22 9.54
CA PRO A 124 -17.24 -8.59 9.98
C PRO A 124 -18.03 -9.45 8.98
N ILE A 125 -18.77 -8.83 8.04
CA ILE A 125 -19.52 -9.53 7.01
C ILE A 125 -18.62 -9.84 5.81
N VAL A 126 -17.70 -8.94 5.46
CA VAL A 126 -16.83 -9.06 4.28
C VAL A 126 -15.56 -9.84 4.59
N LYS A 127 -15.02 -9.68 5.81
CA LYS A 127 -13.75 -10.29 6.25
C LYS A 127 -13.65 -11.81 5.97
N PRO A 128 -14.67 -12.65 6.25
CA PRO A 128 -14.56 -14.09 5.99
C PRO A 128 -14.33 -14.46 4.52
N TYR A 129 -14.72 -13.60 3.58
CA TYR A 129 -14.43 -13.79 2.15
C TYR A 129 -13.01 -13.34 1.81
N SER A 130 -12.57 -12.19 2.37
CA SER A 130 -11.21 -11.67 2.17
C SER A 130 -10.16 -12.64 2.70
N ASP A 131 -10.36 -13.17 3.92
CA ASP A 131 -9.45 -14.14 4.55
C ASP A 131 -9.31 -15.45 3.72
N GLN A 132 -10.33 -15.81 2.95
CA GLN A 132 -10.26 -16.98 2.05
C GLN A 132 -9.49 -16.71 0.76
N LEU A 133 -9.35 -15.44 0.37
CA LEU A 133 -8.59 -15.02 -0.83
C LEU A 133 -7.14 -14.65 -0.48
N GLU A 134 -6.86 -14.34 0.78
CA GLU A 134 -5.56 -13.84 1.23
C GLU A 134 -4.42 -14.77 0.78
N ASN A 135 -3.43 -14.18 0.13
CA ASN A 135 -2.26 -14.85 -0.46
C ASN A 135 -2.56 -15.90 -1.56
N LYS A 136 -3.82 -16.07 -1.98
CA LYS A 136 -4.18 -17.03 -3.03
C LYS A 136 -4.27 -16.41 -4.41
N ASP A 137 -4.68 -15.18 -4.51
CA ASP A 137 -4.82 -14.47 -5.78
C ASP A 137 -3.67 -13.49 -6.02
N GLN A 138 -3.37 -13.25 -7.28
CA GLN A 138 -2.49 -12.16 -7.67
C GLN A 138 -3.27 -10.85 -7.64
N TRP A 139 -2.64 -9.81 -7.15
CA TRP A 139 -3.20 -8.46 -7.20
C TRP A 139 -2.13 -7.44 -7.58
N CYS A 140 -2.55 -6.32 -8.15
CA CYS A 140 -1.65 -5.23 -8.50
C CYS A 140 -2.36 -3.89 -8.35
N ILE A 141 -1.72 -2.98 -7.63
CA ILE A 141 -2.11 -1.57 -7.57
C ILE A 141 -1.24 -0.79 -8.53
N ALA A 142 -1.87 0.00 -9.40
CA ALA A 142 -1.20 0.88 -10.33
C ALA A 142 -1.97 2.20 -10.46
N ALA A 143 -1.31 3.26 -10.82
CA ALA A 143 -1.94 4.57 -10.89
C ALA A 143 -2.26 5.01 -12.31
N VAL A 144 -3.32 5.80 -12.42
CA VAL A 144 -3.77 6.43 -13.66
C VAL A 144 -4.13 7.88 -13.34
N PRO A 145 -3.61 8.91 -14.02
CA PRO A 145 -3.87 10.30 -13.66
C PRO A 145 -5.36 10.65 -13.72
N GLY A 146 -5.92 11.15 -12.60
CA GLY A 146 -7.19 11.86 -12.58
C GLY A 146 -6.97 13.38 -12.78
N ALA A 147 -7.93 14.08 -13.35
CA ALA A 147 -7.81 15.52 -13.60
C ALA A 147 -7.68 16.32 -12.30
N ALA A 148 -8.44 15.98 -11.26
CA ALA A 148 -8.38 16.63 -9.96
C ALA A 148 -7.04 16.33 -9.26
N TRP A 149 -6.62 15.07 -9.28
CA TRP A 149 -5.32 14.65 -8.75
C TRP A 149 -4.16 15.38 -9.42
N ALA A 150 -4.12 15.41 -10.75
CA ALA A 150 -3.08 16.13 -11.51
C ALA A 150 -3.00 17.62 -11.15
N LYS A 151 -4.15 18.26 -10.94
CA LYS A 151 -4.22 19.67 -10.51
C LYS A 151 -3.76 19.86 -9.06
N LYS A 152 -3.92 18.86 -8.20
CA LYS A 152 -3.41 18.87 -6.83
C LYS A 152 -1.89 18.78 -6.80
N VAL A 153 -1.33 17.85 -7.59
CA VAL A 153 0.13 17.63 -7.69
C VAL A 153 0.81 18.82 -8.37
N PHE A 154 0.21 19.38 -9.42
CA PHE A 154 0.75 20.50 -10.20
C PHE A 154 -0.19 21.72 -10.16
N PRO A 155 -0.25 22.44 -9.02
CA PRO A 155 -1.12 23.59 -8.87
C PRO A 155 -0.71 24.73 -9.81
N GLY A 156 -1.69 25.47 -10.34
CA GLY A 156 -1.45 26.57 -11.27
C GLY A 156 -1.33 26.18 -12.74
N MET A 157 -1.05 24.91 -13.07
CA MET A 157 -0.98 24.45 -14.47
C MET A 157 -2.37 24.28 -15.10
N ARG A 158 -2.47 24.37 -16.42
CA ARG A 158 -3.67 23.96 -17.17
C ARG A 158 -3.88 22.45 -16.99
N THR A 159 -5.14 21.99 -16.88
CA THR A 159 -5.47 20.59 -16.61
C THR A 159 -4.79 19.62 -17.57
N GLY A 160 -4.82 19.89 -18.89
CA GLY A 160 -4.14 19.02 -19.88
C GLY A 160 -2.64 18.89 -19.64
N THR A 161 -1.95 20.01 -19.33
CA THR A 161 -0.50 20.00 -19.02
C THR A 161 -0.21 19.27 -17.72
N ALA A 162 -1.03 19.50 -16.68
CA ALA A 162 -0.90 18.79 -15.40
C ALA A 162 -1.08 17.28 -15.56
N MET A 163 -2.08 16.86 -16.35
CA MET A 163 -2.33 15.46 -16.69
C MET A 163 -1.16 14.82 -17.44
N GLU A 164 -0.58 15.52 -18.44
CA GLU A 164 0.60 15.01 -19.13
C GLU A 164 1.79 14.84 -18.21
N LYS A 165 2.08 15.84 -17.37
CA LYS A 165 3.17 15.75 -16.39
C LYS A 165 2.96 14.64 -15.36
N LEU A 166 1.74 14.43 -14.91
CA LEU A 166 1.46 13.34 -13.98
C LEU A 166 1.61 11.97 -14.68
N TRP A 167 1.20 11.84 -15.95
CA TRP A 167 1.51 10.66 -16.75
C TRP A 167 3.01 10.41 -16.88
N GLU A 168 3.79 11.45 -17.20
CA GLU A 168 5.26 11.34 -17.31
C GLU A 168 5.87 10.86 -16.00
N ALA A 169 5.45 11.42 -14.85
CA ALA A 169 5.92 11.03 -13.54
C ALA A 169 5.55 9.57 -13.20
N ILE A 170 4.30 9.17 -13.41
CA ILE A 170 3.84 7.79 -13.16
C ILE A 170 4.62 6.80 -14.02
N LEU A 171 4.76 7.05 -15.32
CA LEU A 171 5.45 6.15 -16.23
C LEU A 171 6.95 6.04 -15.90
N PHE A 172 7.59 7.15 -15.53
CA PHE A 172 8.99 7.18 -15.12
C PHE A 172 9.22 6.36 -13.85
N THR A 173 8.44 6.63 -12.79
CA THR A 173 8.57 5.93 -11.51
C THR A 173 8.17 4.46 -11.60
N SER A 174 7.26 4.11 -12.50
CA SER A 174 6.85 2.73 -12.81
C SER A 174 7.81 2.02 -13.78
N ARG A 175 8.96 2.61 -14.12
CA ARG A 175 9.97 2.03 -15.04
C ARG A 175 9.41 1.60 -16.38
N VAL A 176 8.50 2.41 -16.95
CA VAL A 176 7.95 2.17 -18.29
C VAL A 176 8.97 2.65 -19.33
N THR A 177 9.98 1.82 -19.56
CA THR A 177 11.06 1.98 -20.53
C THR A 177 10.68 1.35 -21.88
N ASP A 178 11.65 1.17 -22.77
CA ASP A 178 11.45 0.44 -24.05
C ASP A 178 11.11 -1.05 -23.82
N ASP A 179 11.59 -1.65 -22.72
CA ASP A 179 11.20 -3.00 -22.25
C ASP A 179 10.91 -2.96 -20.74
N PRO A 180 9.69 -2.57 -20.36
CA PRO A 180 9.34 -2.42 -18.96
C PRO A 180 9.30 -3.76 -18.20
N VAL A 181 9.03 -4.87 -18.87
CA VAL A 181 9.03 -6.19 -18.24
C VAL A 181 10.43 -6.55 -17.77
N LYS A 182 11.43 -6.38 -18.65
CA LYS A 182 12.84 -6.62 -18.30
C LYS A 182 13.32 -5.67 -17.20
N ALA A 183 12.97 -4.38 -17.27
CA ALA A 183 13.32 -3.41 -16.23
C ALA A 183 12.78 -3.83 -14.86
N TRP A 184 11.59 -4.41 -14.79
CA TRP A 184 11.01 -4.93 -13.57
C TRP A 184 11.64 -6.25 -13.10
N GLU A 185 12.08 -7.13 -14.01
CA GLU A 185 12.86 -8.33 -13.65
C GLU A 185 14.16 -7.94 -12.96
N GLU A 186 14.89 -6.96 -13.50
CA GLU A 186 16.14 -6.44 -12.92
C GLU A 186 15.89 -5.76 -11.57
N HIS A 187 14.84 -4.96 -11.45
CA HIS A 187 14.46 -4.29 -10.21
C HIS A 187 14.04 -5.27 -9.11
N ASN A 188 13.24 -6.27 -9.45
CA ASN A 188 12.85 -7.32 -8.51
C ASN A 188 14.06 -8.11 -7.99
N ALA A 189 15.06 -8.36 -8.84
CA ALA A 189 16.29 -9.02 -8.43
C ALA A 189 17.08 -8.17 -7.41
N ASP A 190 17.21 -6.85 -7.61
CA ASP A 190 17.89 -5.94 -6.66
C ASP A 190 17.17 -5.93 -5.30
N LEU A 191 15.84 -5.80 -5.28
CA LEU A 191 15.06 -5.83 -4.04
C LEU A 191 15.15 -7.19 -3.33
N HIS A 192 15.12 -8.28 -4.10
CA HIS A 192 15.26 -9.62 -3.54
C HIS A 192 16.63 -9.83 -2.88
N ASP A 193 17.72 -9.37 -3.53
CA ASP A 193 19.09 -9.47 -2.98
C ASP A 193 19.20 -8.68 -1.66
N ARG A 194 18.58 -7.50 -1.57
CA ARG A 194 18.51 -6.71 -0.33
C ARG A 194 17.73 -7.43 0.77
N CYS A 195 16.58 -7.99 0.45
CA CYS A 195 15.79 -8.79 1.41
C CYS A 195 16.55 -10.02 1.88
N ALA A 196 17.26 -10.72 0.99
CA ALA A 196 18.10 -11.86 1.35
C ALA A 196 19.24 -11.48 2.33
N TYR A 197 19.87 -10.31 2.11
CA TYR A 197 20.84 -9.78 3.05
C TYR A 197 20.22 -9.48 4.41
N LEU A 198 19.10 -8.75 4.47
CA LEU A 198 18.39 -8.42 5.71
C LEU A 198 17.97 -9.69 6.47
N ASN A 199 17.46 -10.70 5.77
CA ASN A 199 17.08 -11.99 6.34
C ASN A 199 18.27 -12.74 6.94
N SER A 200 19.48 -12.59 6.36
CA SER A 200 20.71 -13.21 6.87
C SER A 200 21.18 -12.62 8.20
N LEU A 201 20.71 -11.41 8.56
CA LEU A 201 21.13 -10.71 9.77
C LEU A 201 20.38 -11.15 11.04
N HIS A 202 19.24 -11.82 10.89
CA HIS A 202 18.38 -12.22 12.03
C HIS A 202 18.07 -11.06 12.99
N ILE A 203 17.56 -9.96 12.44
CA ILE A 203 17.26 -8.74 13.17
C ILE A 203 16.09 -8.98 14.14
N ARG A 204 16.26 -8.60 15.40
CA ARG A 204 15.25 -8.70 16.47
C ARG A 204 14.53 -7.39 16.72
N SER A 205 15.18 -6.27 16.46
CA SER A 205 14.55 -4.96 16.50
C SER A 205 15.25 -3.99 15.58
N LEU A 206 14.51 -2.98 15.13
CA LEU A 206 15.05 -1.82 14.43
C LEU A 206 14.99 -0.61 15.36
N HIS A 207 16.06 0.17 15.41
CA HIS A 207 16.11 1.45 16.11
C HIS A 207 16.26 2.58 15.11
N TYR A 208 15.24 3.42 15.05
CA TYR A 208 15.12 4.57 14.14
C TYR A 208 15.48 5.84 14.88
N THR A 209 16.38 6.65 14.34
CA THR A 209 16.73 7.97 14.85
C THR A 209 16.81 8.99 13.73
N ALA A 210 16.35 10.22 13.99
CA ALA A 210 16.47 11.34 13.04
C ALA A 210 16.51 12.70 13.77
N GLU A 211 17.03 13.72 13.09
CA GLU A 211 17.14 15.09 13.65
C GLU A 211 15.78 15.74 13.95
N ASN A 212 14.69 15.27 13.35
CA ASN A 212 13.33 15.75 13.62
C ASN A 212 12.79 15.33 14.99
N GLY A 213 13.55 14.55 15.76
CA GLY A 213 13.18 14.07 17.08
C GLY A 213 12.65 12.63 17.08
N THR A 214 12.65 11.93 15.95
CA THR A 214 12.35 10.49 15.89
C THR A 214 13.38 9.73 16.71
N ASP A 215 12.88 8.93 17.66
CA ASP A 215 13.61 7.96 18.46
C ASP A 215 12.64 6.83 18.80
N LEU A 216 12.66 5.77 17.96
CA LEU A 216 11.70 4.67 18.00
C LEU A 216 12.41 3.34 17.87
N THR A 217 12.12 2.42 18.77
CA THR A 217 12.53 1.01 18.65
C THR A 217 11.32 0.15 18.32
N VAL A 218 11.45 -0.72 17.32
CA VAL A 218 10.38 -1.62 16.86
C VAL A 218 10.89 -3.05 16.87
N GLY A 219 10.21 -3.95 17.61
CA GLY A 219 10.54 -5.36 17.67
C GLY A 219 10.06 -6.13 16.44
N MET A 220 10.88 -7.11 16.03
CA MET A 220 10.59 -7.98 14.89
C MET A 220 10.08 -9.34 15.36
N ILE A 221 9.18 -9.94 14.60
CA ILE A 221 8.74 -11.32 14.80
C ILE A 221 9.94 -12.25 14.56
N PRO A 222 10.27 -13.18 15.50
CA PRO A 222 11.43 -14.07 15.31
C PRO A 222 11.42 -14.87 14.02
N GLU A 223 10.24 -15.28 13.59
CA GLU A 223 10.00 -16.02 12.34
C GLU A 223 9.71 -15.08 11.16
N GLY A 224 9.90 -13.77 11.32
CA GLY A 224 9.66 -12.79 10.27
C GLY A 224 10.69 -12.86 9.16
N GLU A 225 10.24 -12.64 7.94
CA GLU A 225 11.08 -12.57 6.73
C GLU A 225 10.84 -11.25 5.98
N TRP A 226 11.92 -10.57 5.63
CA TRP A 226 11.89 -9.39 4.76
C TRP A 226 11.44 -9.77 3.37
N LYS A 227 10.52 -9.00 2.83
CA LYS A 227 9.96 -9.11 1.49
C LYS A 227 10.20 -7.83 0.70
N GLY A 228 10.18 -7.91 -0.62
CA GLY A 228 10.31 -6.74 -1.49
C GLY A 228 10.26 -7.13 -2.96
N GLY A 229 9.79 -6.21 -3.79
CA GLY A 229 9.59 -6.44 -5.21
C GLY A 229 8.33 -7.27 -5.49
N GLY A 230 8.51 -8.38 -6.21
CA GLY A 230 7.41 -9.29 -6.50
C GLY A 230 7.15 -10.29 -5.38
N ASP A 231 5.98 -10.89 -5.43
CA ASP A 231 5.54 -11.93 -4.50
C ASP A 231 5.06 -13.17 -5.25
N THR A 232 4.85 -14.27 -4.54
CA THR A 232 4.35 -15.53 -5.11
C THR A 232 3.10 -15.99 -4.38
N SER A 233 1.97 -16.06 -5.10
CA SER A 233 0.73 -16.56 -4.53
C SER A 233 0.84 -18.01 -4.05
N LEU A 234 -0.06 -18.44 -3.16
CA LEU A 234 -0.14 -19.85 -2.72
C LEU A 234 -0.38 -20.85 -3.88
N GLN A 235 -0.75 -20.35 -5.06
CA GLN A 235 -0.85 -21.14 -6.29
C GLN A 235 0.48 -21.23 -7.07
N GLY A 236 1.56 -20.63 -6.56
CA GLY A 236 2.88 -20.61 -7.17
C GLY A 236 3.02 -19.63 -8.33
N ILE A 237 2.18 -18.63 -8.41
CA ILE A 237 2.22 -17.61 -9.49
C ILE A 237 2.93 -16.39 -8.97
N PHE A 238 4.06 -16.02 -9.59
CA PHE A 238 4.80 -14.80 -9.29
C PHE A 238 4.08 -13.58 -9.88
N PHE A 239 4.01 -12.48 -9.12
CA PHE A 239 3.34 -11.23 -9.50
C PHE A 239 3.97 -10.03 -8.79
N ASN A 240 3.64 -8.80 -9.21
CA ASN A 240 4.09 -7.58 -8.54
C ASN A 240 2.88 -6.84 -7.96
N PRO A 241 2.75 -6.81 -6.62
CA PRO A 241 1.60 -6.19 -5.95
C PRO A 241 1.47 -4.69 -6.21
N ASN A 242 2.58 -3.99 -6.29
CA ASN A 242 2.63 -2.54 -6.45
C ASN A 242 3.47 -2.15 -7.66
N ILE A 243 2.92 -1.27 -8.50
CA ILE A 243 3.64 -0.63 -9.62
C ILE A 243 3.42 0.89 -9.49
N PRO A 244 4.43 1.63 -8.95
CA PRO A 244 5.78 1.21 -8.55
C PRO A 244 5.87 0.63 -7.13
N THR A 245 7.01 0.01 -6.80
CA THR A 245 7.49 -0.27 -5.44
C THR A 245 9.02 -0.11 -5.39
N GLU A 246 9.55 0.32 -4.23
CA GLU A 246 10.98 0.56 -3.97
C GLU A 246 11.43 -0.03 -2.63
N GLU A 247 10.54 -0.76 -1.98
CA GLU A 247 10.65 -1.14 -0.57
C GLU A 247 11.19 -2.55 -0.35
N CYS A 248 11.90 -2.70 0.79
CA CYS A 248 12.04 -3.95 1.50
C CYS A 248 11.23 -3.83 2.81
N PHE A 249 10.24 -4.66 3.02
CA PHE A 249 9.33 -4.54 4.15
C PHE A 249 9.23 -5.82 4.99
N ILE A 250 8.74 -5.66 6.21
CA ILE A 250 8.46 -6.75 7.16
C ILE A 250 7.32 -6.33 8.09
N SER A 251 6.50 -7.27 8.53
CA SER A 251 5.56 -7.00 9.61
C SER A 251 6.26 -7.07 10.97
N PRO A 252 6.20 -5.98 11.75
CA PRO A 252 6.77 -5.95 13.08
C PRO A 252 5.92 -6.78 14.06
N LYS A 253 6.49 -7.10 15.21
CA LYS A 253 5.79 -7.82 16.24
C LYS A 253 4.80 -6.92 16.99
N ARG A 254 3.54 -7.27 16.96
CA ARG A 254 2.50 -6.56 17.72
C ARG A 254 2.88 -6.49 19.21
N GLY A 255 2.78 -5.29 19.77
CA GLY A 255 3.10 -5.06 21.17
C GLY A 255 4.56 -4.69 21.46
N GLU A 256 5.42 -4.62 20.44
CA GLU A 256 6.85 -4.32 20.60
C GLU A 256 7.26 -3.07 19.81
N ALA A 257 6.71 -1.91 20.15
CA ALA A 257 7.18 -0.61 19.70
C ALA A 257 7.25 0.36 20.88
N GLU A 258 8.38 1.05 21.03
CA GLU A 258 8.65 2.01 22.13
C GLU A 258 9.32 3.26 21.58
N GLY A 259 8.80 4.44 21.94
CA GLY A 259 9.38 5.72 21.57
C GLY A 259 8.45 6.62 20.78
N ILE A 260 9.01 7.54 20.05
CA ILE A 260 8.27 8.54 19.25
C ILE A 260 8.77 8.57 17.81
N VAL A 261 7.86 8.73 16.89
CA VAL A 261 8.17 8.91 15.46
C VAL A 261 7.48 10.16 14.91
N TYR A 262 8.17 10.88 14.08
CA TYR A 262 7.67 12.05 13.35
C TYR A 262 7.52 11.72 11.87
N ALA A 263 6.35 12.02 11.32
CA ALA A 263 6.13 11.89 9.89
C ALA A 263 6.99 12.92 9.12
N SER A 264 7.60 12.46 8.04
CA SER A 264 8.43 13.31 7.16
C SER A 264 7.65 13.91 6.00
N LYS A 265 6.48 13.37 5.68
CA LYS A 265 5.60 13.81 4.60
C LYS A 265 4.14 13.86 5.07
N PRO A 266 3.28 14.68 4.43
CA PRO A 266 1.84 14.63 4.66
C PRO A 266 1.26 13.27 4.31
N LEU A 267 0.29 12.78 5.09
CA LEU A 267 -0.49 11.59 4.80
C LEU A 267 -1.83 12.01 4.15
N SER A 268 -2.11 11.45 2.97
CA SER A 268 -3.41 11.60 2.31
C SER A 268 -4.30 10.44 2.73
N TYR A 269 -5.20 10.68 3.68
CA TYR A 269 -6.10 9.66 4.20
C TYR A 269 -7.55 9.99 3.88
N GLN A 270 -8.20 9.11 3.11
CA GLN A 270 -9.62 9.21 2.75
C GLN A 270 -10.03 10.59 2.20
N GLY A 271 -9.21 11.13 1.29
CA GLY A 271 -9.47 12.42 0.64
C GLY A 271 -9.31 13.63 1.56
N GLN A 272 -8.52 13.51 2.62
CA GLN A 272 -8.10 14.59 3.51
C GLN A 272 -6.63 14.43 3.87
N LEU A 273 -5.97 15.55 4.25
CA LEU A 273 -4.55 15.55 4.60
C LEU A 273 -4.35 15.61 6.11
N ILE A 274 -3.38 14.81 6.58
CA ILE A 274 -2.81 14.89 7.93
C ILE A 274 -1.37 15.40 7.74
N GLU A 275 -1.01 16.52 8.38
CA GLU A 275 0.25 17.21 8.13
C GLU A 275 1.02 17.45 9.43
N ASN A 276 2.36 17.31 9.37
CA ASN A 276 3.28 17.56 10.48
C ASN A 276 2.84 16.85 11.76
N PHE A 277 2.81 15.52 11.71
CA PHE A 277 2.30 14.72 12.80
C PHE A 277 3.38 13.82 13.44
N SER A 278 3.11 13.44 14.68
CA SER A 278 3.92 12.48 15.43
C SER A 278 3.04 11.47 16.16
N ILE A 279 3.57 10.28 16.36
CA ILE A 279 2.92 9.21 17.09
C ILE A 279 3.90 8.67 18.13
N ARG A 280 3.46 8.55 19.40
CA ARG A 280 4.22 7.93 20.46
C ARG A 280 3.66 6.55 20.78
N PHE A 281 4.57 5.59 20.85
CA PHE A 281 4.26 4.20 21.12
C PHE A 281 4.76 3.79 22.51
N GLU A 282 3.93 3.04 23.22
CA GLU A 282 4.28 2.36 24.47
C GLU A 282 3.74 0.93 24.41
N LYS A 283 4.60 -0.06 24.62
CA LYS A 283 4.26 -1.48 24.52
C LYS A 283 3.53 -1.80 23.21
N GLY A 284 4.04 -1.25 22.11
CA GLY A 284 3.53 -1.39 20.74
C GLY A 284 2.31 -0.56 20.42
N LYS A 285 1.62 0.04 21.39
CA LYS A 285 0.39 0.79 21.18
C LYS A 285 0.64 2.28 20.97
N ALA A 286 0.02 2.87 19.99
CA ALA A 286 -0.04 4.32 19.81
C ALA A 286 -0.84 4.95 20.96
N VAL A 287 -0.14 5.62 21.89
CA VAL A 287 -0.71 6.23 23.10
C VAL A 287 -0.91 7.73 22.98
N GLU A 288 -0.17 8.39 22.10
CA GLU A 288 -0.31 9.81 21.79
C GLU A 288 -0.16 10.02 20.29
N ALA A 289 -1.03 10.85 19.72
CA ALA A 289 -0.96 11.27 18.33
C ALA A 289 -1.24 12.77 18.25
N LYS A 290 -0.32 13.53 17.63
CA LYS A 290 -0.41 14.97 17.44
C LYS A 290 -0.22 15.30 15.98
N ALA A 291 -0.92 16.32 15.48
CA ALA A 291 -0.74 16.84 14.14
C ALA A 291 -1.02 18.34 14.11
N GLU A 292 -0.30 19.06 13.27
CA GLU A 292 -0.60 20.48 13.01
C GLU A 292 -1.93 20.62 12.27
N LYS A 293 -2.21 19.68 11.35
CA LYS A 293 -3.46 19.59 10.61
C LYS A 293 -3.95 18.15 10.54
N GLY A 294 -5.25 17.96 10.74
CA GLY A 294 -5.87 16.63 10.64
C GLY A 294 -5.72 15.76 11.90
N GLU A 295 -5.41 16.32 13.06
CA GLU A 295 -5.22 15.55 14.30
C GLU A 295 -6.42 14.69 14.67
N GLU A 296 -7.63 15.21 14.58
CA GLU A 296 -8.85 14.43 14.87
C GLU A 296 -9.09 13.31 13.86
N LEU A 297 -8.64 13.49 12.61
CA LEU A 297 -8.67 12.46 11.59
C LEU A 297 -7.68 11.34 11.93
N LEU A 298 -6.45 11.69 12.33
CA LEU A 298 -5.42 10.76 12.78
C LEU A 298 -5.91 9.94 13.99
N LYS A 299 -6.48 10.59 14.99
CA LYS A 299 -7.06 9.92 16.17
C LYS A 299 -8.22 8.99 15.79
N THR A 300 -9.07 9.41 14.85
CA THR A 300 -10.17 8.57 14.35
C THR A 300 -9.66 7.34 13.62
N MET A 301 -8.59 7.47 12.85
CA MET A 301 -7.91 6.38 12.17
C MET A 301 -7.34 5.36 13.17
N ILE A 302 -6.58 5.84 14.16
CA ILE A 302 -5.98 5.00 15.23
C ILE A 302 -7.05 4.30 16.09
N ALA A 303 -8.23 4.89 16.24
CA ALA A 303 -9.35 4.33 17.00
C ALA A 303 -10.31 3.48 16.16
N MET A 304 -9.99 3.12 14.91
CA MET A 304 -10.88 2.38 14.01
C MET A 304 -11.28 1.02 14.60
N ASP A 305 -10.30 0.28 15.08
CA ASP A 305 -10.43 -0.96 15.85
C ASP A 305 -9.24 -1.12 16.81
N ASP A 306 -9.14 -2.25 17.53
CA ASP A 306 -8.04 -2.47 18.47
C ASP A 306 -6.68 -2.55 17.76
N GLY A 307 -6.63 -3.21 16.59
CA GLY A 307 -5.41 -3.36 15.79
C GLY A 307 -4.91 -2.05 15.17
N ALA A 308 -5.81 -1.11 14.89
CA ALA A 308 -5.47 0.16 14.24
C ALA A 308 -4.47 1.04 15.04
N SER A 309 -4.30 0.76 16.33
CA SER A 309 -3.34 1.44 17.20
C SER A 309 -1.96 0.78 17.29
N TYR A 310 -1.72 -0.30 16.55
CA TYR A 310 -0.45 -1.02 16.49
C TYR A 310 0.16 -0.94 15.09
N LEU A 311 1.48 -1.12 15.02
CA LEU A 311 2.16 -1.20 13.73
C LEU A 311 1.86 -2.53 13.03
N GLY A 312 1.65 -2.49 11.72
CA GLY A 312 1.50 -3.63 10.83
C GLY A 312 2.68 -3.81 9.87
N GLU A 313 3.43 -2.73 9.63
CA GLU A 313 4.55 -2.75 8.69
C GLU A 313 5.70 -1.85 9.11
N CYS A 314 6.92 -2.30 8.76
CA CYS A 314 8.15 -1.53 8.69
C CYS A 314 8.73 -1.67 7.30
N ALA A 315 8.80 -0.59 6.54
CA ALA A 315 9.34 -0.57 5.19
C ALA A 315 10.59 0.31 5.08
N LEU A 316 11.58 -0.20 4.37
CA LEU A 316 12.87 0.41 4.14
C LEU A 316 12.96 0.85 2.68
N VAL A 317 13.00 2.16 2.46
CA VAL A 317 13.08 2.80 1.15
C VAL A 317 14.16 3.87 1.17
N PRO A 318 15.17 3.81 0.29
CA PRO A 318 16.23 4.81 0.28
C PRO A 318 15.75 6.16 -0.25
N GLN A 319 16.38 7.25 0.21
CA GLN A 319 16.13 8.61 -0.30
C GLN A 319 16.55 8.78 -1.78
N HIS A 320 17.32 7.84 -2.33
CA HIS A 320 17.65 7.77 -3.75
C HIS A 320 16.71 6.89 -4.57
N SER A 321 15.44 6.73 -4.14
CA SER A 321 14.42 6.09 -4.99
C SER A 321 14.03 7.03 -6.14
N PRO A 322 13.62 6.51 -7.31
CA PRO A 322 13.15 7.34 -8.43
C PRO A 322 11.98 8.27 -8.04
N ILE A 323 11.17 7.83 -7.09
CA ILE A 323 10.03 8.60 -6.57
C ILE A 323 10.53 9.76 -5.71
N ALA A 324 11.46 9.52 -4.77
CA ALA A 324 12.07 10.57 -3.96
C ALA A 324 12.82 11.59 -4.82
N GLU A 325 13.62 11.12 -5.78
CA GLU A 325 14.41 11.97 -6.70
C GLU A 325 13.53 12.82 -7.63
N SER A 326 12.29 12.39 -7.92
CA SER A 326 11.33 13.20 -8.67
C SER A 326 10.99 14.53 -7.99
N GLY A 327 11.16 14.61 -6.67
CA GLY A 327 10.77 15.76 -5.85
C GLY A 327 9.27 16.04 -5.85
N ILE A 328 8.44 15.11 -6.35
CA ILE A 328 6.99 15.25 -6.44
C ILE A 328 6.35 14.64 -5.21
N LEU A 329 5.49 15.41 -4.53
CA LEU A 329 4.53 14.87 -3.58
C LEU A 329 3.27 14.48 -4.37
N PHE A 330 3.00 13.18 -4.44
CA PHE A 330 1.90 12.67 -5.26
C PHE A 330 0.55 12.78 -4.58
N TYR A 331 0.49 12.93 -3.26
CA TYR A 331 -0.75 12.83 -2.48
C TYR A 331 -1.48 11.49 -2.73
N ASN A 332 -0.71 10.45 -2.97
CA ASN A 332 -1.17 9.09 -3.20
C ASN A 332 -0.20 8.13 -2.52
N THR A 333 -0.71 7.30 -1.61
CA THR A 333 0.10 6.45 -0.73
C THR A 333 1.01 5.52 -1.53
N LEU A 334 0.54 4.90 -2.62
CA LEU A 334 1.36 4.04 -3.48
C LEU A 334 2.69 4.67 -3.93
N PHE A 335 2.72 5.99 -4.17
CA PHE A 335 3.96 6.69 -4.55
C PHE A 335 4.67 7.25 -3.33
N ASP A 336 3.94 7.92 -2.44
CA ASP A 336 4.54 8.68 -1.36
C ASP A 336 5.19 7.76 -0.32
N GLU A 337 4.65 6.54 -0.08
CA GLU A 337 5.28 5.49 0.72
C GLU A 337 6.61 5.03 0.11
N ASN A 338 6.65 4.86 -1.20
CA ASN A 338 7.84 4.44 -1.95
C ASN A 338 8.86 5.57 -2.21
N ALA A 339 8.61 6.77 -1.67
CA ALA A 339 9.55 7.89 -1.66
C ALA A 339 10.40 7.97 -0.37
N ALA A 340 10.10 7.17 0.66
CA ALA A 340 10.80 7.23 1.95
C ALA A 340 10.57 5.97 2.78
N CYS A 341 11.46 5.67 3.74
CA CYS A 341 11.13 4.70 4.78
C CYS A 341 9.78 5.05 5.40
N HIS A 342 8.93 4.06 5.63
CA HIS A 342 7.62 4.25 6.21
C HIS A 342 7.26 3.16 7.21
N LEU A 343 6.24 3.43 7.99
CA LEU A 343 5.60 2.48 8.89
C LEU A 343 4.10 2.45 8.56
N ALA A 344 3.46 1.31 8.71
CA ALA A 344 2.00 1.26 8.64
C ALA A 344 1.35 1.08 10.00
N LEU A 345 0.26 1.79 10.23
CA LEU A 345 -0.68 1.48 11.30
C LEU A 345 -1.71 0.45 10.82
N GLY A 346 -1.97 -0.56 11.64
CA GLY A 346 -3.04 -1.52 11.36
C GLY A 346 -2.55 -2.90 10.95
N MET A 347 -3.17 -3.46 9.92
CA MET A 347 -2.98 -4.86 9.53
C MET A 347 -1.55 -5.15 9.08
N GLY A 348 -0.98 -6.25 9.58
CA GLY A 348 0.27 -6.82 9.11
C GLY A 348 0.04 -7.94 8.10
N PHE A 349 1.10 -8.32 7.39
CA PHE A 349 1.06 -9.29 6.30
C PHE A 349 1.54 -10.67 6.77
N ALA A 350 0.67 -11.67 6.67
CA ALA A 350 0.97 -13.03 7.12
C ALA A 350 2.08 -13.70 6.28
N ASP A 351 2.23 -13.32 5.02
CA ASP A 351 3.27 -13.81 4.12
C ASP A 351 4.69 -13.37 4.51
N THR A 352 4.83 -12.39 5.40
CA THR A 352 6.12 -12.05 6.03
C THR A 352 6.53 -13.02 7.15
N ILE A 353 5.77 -14.08 7.40
CA ILE A 353 6.14 -15.15 8.32
C ILE A 353 6.74 -16.30 7.56
N LYS A 354 7.88 -16.80 8.03
CA LYS A 354 8.54 -17.98 7.46
C LYS A 354 7.59 -19.17 7.41
N ASP A 355 7.53 -19.83 6.26
CA ASP A 355 6.66 -20.97 6.01
C ASP A 355 5.15 -20.65 6.24
N PHE A 356 4.73 -19.41 6.00
CA PHE A 356 3.33 -18.97 6.19
C PHE A 356 2.32 -19.82 5.42
N GLN A 357 2.71 -20.38 4.26
CA GLN A 357 1.87 -21.27 3.44
C GLN A 357 1.42 -22.52 4.19
N ASN A 358 2.12 -22.89 5.25
CA ASN A 358 1.81 -24.05 6.12
C ASN A 358 1.13 -23.62 7.43
N LYS A 359 0.77 -22.35 7.58
CA LYS A 359 0.14 -21.78 8.77
C LYS A 359 -1.25 -21.22 8.44
N THR A 360 -2.10 -21.22 9.42
CA THR A 360 -3.35 -20.45 9.37
C THR A 360 -3.08 -18.98 9.71
N LEU A 361 -3.97 -18.08 9.31
CA LEU A 361 -3.89 -16.67 9.68
C LEU A 361 -3.87 -16.47 11.19
N ASP A 362 -4.62 -17.29 11.93
CA ASP A 362 -4.63 -17.22 13.40
C ASP A 362 -3.30 -17.64 14.01
N GLU A 363 -2.62 -18.64 13.47
CA GLU A 363 -1.26 -19.01 13.88
C GLU A 363 -0.27 -17.87 13.59
N CYS A 364 -0.36 -17.19 12.46
CA CYS A 364 0.46 -16.01 12.15
C CYS A 364 0.18 -14.86 13.15
N ARG A 365 -1.08 -14.62 13.49
CA ARG A 365 -1.47 -13.63 14.51
C ARG A 365 -0.91 -13.97 15.90
N VAL A 366 -0.90 -15.24 16.29
CA VAL A 366 -0.29 -15.69 17.56
C VAL A 366 1.23 -15.43 17.58
N LEU A 367 1.92 -15.52 16.43
CA LEU A 367 3.34 -15.18 16.33
C LEU A 367 3.61 -13.67 16.44
N GLY A 368 2.61 -12.84 16.20
CA GLY A 368 2.74 -11.39 16.36
C GLY A 368 2.23 -10.53 15.21
N ILE A 369 1.69 -11.14 14.15
CA ILE A 369 1.05 -10.37 13.06
C ILE A 369 -0.15 -9.62 13.62
N ASN A 370 -0.20 -8.33 13.37
CA ASN A 370 -1.32 -7.50 13.79
C ASN A 370 -2.52 -7.67 12.84
N ASP A 371 -3.73 -7.71 13.40
CA ASP A 371 -4.99 -7.79 12.64
C ASP A 371 -5.80 -6.51 12.84
N SER A 372 -6.24 -5.89 11.75
CA SER A 372 -7.00 -4.63 11.76
C SER A 372 -7.86 -4.48 10.50
N MET A 373 -8.82 -3.56 10.58
CA MET A 373 -9.62 -3.12 9.43
C MET A 373 -8.88 -2.16 8.51
N ILE A 374 -7.75 -1.58 8.97
CA ILE A 374 -6.96 -0.61 8.23
C ILE A 374 -5.55 -1.13 8.04
N HIS A 375 -4.90 -0.65 7.01
CA HIS A 375 -3.47 -0.64 6.77
C HIS A 375 -3.16 0.72 6.17
N GLU A 376 -2.43 1.55 6.91
CA GLU A 376 -2.23 2.95 6.50
C GLU A 376 -0.78 3.35 6.71
N ASP A 377 -0.09 3.53 5.60
CA ASP A 377 1.32 3.87 5.55
C ASP A 377 1.54 5.35 5.81
N PHE A 378 2.55 5.65 6.62
CA PHE A 378 2.99 7.01 6.86
C PHE A 378 4.51 7.12 6.80
N MET A 379 4.98 8.08 6.02
CA MET A 379 6.39 8.27 5.69
C MET A 379 7.14 8.89 6.86
N ILE A 380 8.28 8.28 7.21
CA ILE A 380 9.16 8.73 8.30
C ILE A 380 10.59 9.01 7.81
N GLY A 381 10.98 8.46 6.66
CA GLY A 381 12.31 8.61 6.08
C GLY A 381 12.64 10.07 5.74
N CYS A 382 13.87 10.47 6.02
CA CYS A 382 14.43 11.79 5.71
C CYS A 382 15.96 11.70 5.61
N ASP A 383 16.62 12.77 5.15
CA ASP A 383 18.08 12.81 4.94
C ASP A 383 18.89 12.58 6.22
N SER A 384 18.31 12.77 7.41
CA SER A 384 18.97 12.52 8.70
C SER A 384 18.61 11.17 9.31
N MET A 385 17.79 10.34 8.64
CA MET A 385 17.34 9.06 9.18
C MET A 385 18.49 8.06 9.25
N ASN A 386 18.73 7.53 10.47
CA ASN A 386 19.58 6.39 10.70
C ASN A 386 18.74 5.24 11.26
N ILE A 387 19.04 4.02 10.81
CA ILE A 387 18.36 2.81 11.27
C ILE A 387 19.43 1.79 11.63
N ASP A 388 19.40 1.32 12.87
CA ASP A 388 20.24 0.24 13.36
C ASP A 388 19.42 -1.03 13.55
N GLY A 389 19.88 -2.14 12.98
CA GLY A 389 19.35 -3.48 13.25
C GLY A 389 20.05 -4.08 14.46
N ILE A 390 19.27 -4.43 15.49
CA ILE A 390 19.76 -5.18 16.64
C ILE A 390 19.50 -6.66 16.34
N CYS A 391 20.56 -7.43 16.16
CA CYS A 391 20.49 -8.84 15.78
C CYS A 391 20.26 -9.74 17.01
N GLU A 392 19.89 -11.00 16.78
CA GLU A 392 19.63 -11.99 17.82
C GLU A 392 20.83 -12.24 18.77
N ASP A 393 22.04 -12.15 18.24
CA ASP A 393 23.31 -12.28 18.99
C ASP A 393 23.70 -11.00 19.75
N GLY A 394 22.87 -9.95 19.69
CA GLY A 394 23.12 -8.64 20.29
C GLY A 394 24.03 -7.73 19.46
N LYS A 395 24.47 -8.14 18.28
CA LYS A 395 25.22 -7.30 17.37
C LYS A 395 24.33 -6.19 16.82
N VAL A 396 24.87 -4.97 16.76
CA VAL A 396 24.25 -3.82 16.11
C VAL A 396 24.82 -3.66 14.71
N VAL A 397 23.95 -3.68 13.70
CA VAL A 397 24.33 -3.54 12.30
C VAL A 397 23.68 -2.28 11.73
N PRO A 398 24.43 -1.35 11.14
CA PRO A 398 23.85 -0.20 10.47
C PRO A 398 23.08 -0.65 9.23
N ILE A 399 21.80 -0.38 9.18
CA ILE A 399 20.93 -0.67 8.03
C ILE A 399 20.77 0.57 7.16
N PHE A 400 20.52 1.74 7.77
CA PHE A 400 20.47 3.04 7.09
C PHE A 400 21.41 4.04 7.74
N ARG A 401 22.02 4.89 6.92
CA ARG A 401 22.73 6.10 7.34
C ARG A 401 22.36 7.24 6.40
N SER A 402 22.00 8.38 7.00
CA SER A 402 21.61 9.58 6.24
C SER A 402 20.54 9.26 5.17
N GLY A 403 19.51 8.51 5.56
CA GLY A 403 18.37 8.17 4.71
C GLY A 403 18.61 7.13 3.61
N ASN A 404 19.77 6.49 3.55
CA ASN A 404 20.12 5.52 2.50
C ASN A 404 20.73 4.24 3.07
N TRP A 405 20.73 3.18 2.27
CA TRP A 405 21.34 1.90 2.62
C TRP A 405 22.79 2.08 3.08
N ALA A 406 23.16 1.42 4.17
CA ALA A 406 24.50 1.44 4.74
C ALA A 406 25.37 0.24 4.32
N PHE A 407 24.88 -0.57 3.36
CA PHE A 407 25.54 -1.78 2.83
C PHE A 407 25.39 -1.85 1.31
#